data_dde762953252df29a03ae81487330e66
#
_entry.id   dde762953252df29a03ae81487330e66
#
_cell.length_a   1.000
_cell.length_b   1.000
_cell.length_c   1.000
_cell.angle_alpha   90.00
_cell.angle_beta   90.00
_cell.angle_gamma   90.00
#
_symmetry.space_group_name_H-M   'P 1'
#
loop_
_entity.id
_entity.type
_entity.pdbx_description
1 polymer ?
#
loop_
_entity_poly.entity_id
_entity_poly.type
_entity_poly.pdbx_seq_one_letter_code
_entity_poly.pdbx_strand_id
1 'polypeptide(L)'
;METLTKSTSEILGDAPAREVLLEIFADLHPGLIDEHRSITSIFTPQSAREFLTQISDVTSLLNEADSFEETLAKLQSQINQAEAMRDELLEQAFAQLRPIERSYRELQTFFDNTKVYDGKQRKPVELFIWNADPGEMKNVHSMTVAAIENFCRKRNDNFNFRDDICNLVIPGWINQLVRERLESIANQWGMLLITDIDDEKSFQNVERNFRPGGKYEFLKRPEDRAAADVVIMGYLQLRPKHWFEKTIDNGDDLYGPPSLAFAGAVARTDDSAGLAQGPVGSRFGQVTGPEKARIEPLISEMEHISMERQLIPVIRDADNKLCFFGCRTLADDPYGVYKFFTSYRIIRYIERCCRHYLLQVAGQVLTREFMDEAIEKPIARMLQEQVEAGTLLDYKLEIDRDANKRMQGICDLKLEIMPTGPGESFRLKIDTPEFASEGAKQAQAGR
;
A
#
# COMPACT_ATOMS: atom_id res chain seq x y z
N MET A 1 38.30 -34.66 22.87
CA MET A 1 39.10 -35.39 21.88
C MET A 1 38.77 -36.88 21.83
N GLU A 2 38.23 -37.52 22.85
CA GLU A 2 37.84 -38.93 22.77
C GLU A 2 36.60 -39.24 21.95
N THR A 3 35.73 -38.24 21.69
CA THR A 3 34.54 -38.39 20.90
C THR A 3 34.75 -38.41 19.38
N LEU A 4 35.93 -37.95 18.90
CA LEU A 4 36.26 -37.91 17.47
C LEU A 4 36.80 -39.23 16.89
N THR A 5 36.97 -40.25 17.72
CA THR A 5 37.52 -41.55 17.29
C THR A 5 36.48 -42.66 17.10
N LYS A 6 35.20 -42.37 17.34
CA LYS A 6 34.12 -43.34 17.08
C LYS A 6 33.80 -43.36 15.58
N SER A 7 33.69 -44.55 15.01
CA SER A 7 33.32 -44.71 13.60
C SER A 7 31.90 -44.12 13.35
N THR A 8 31.67 -43.58 12.17
CA THR A 8 30.38 -43.05 11.77
C THR A 8 29.24 -44.07 11.93
N SER A 9 29.51 -45.35 11.83
CA SER A 9 28.55 -46.45 12.07
C SER A 9 28.22 -46.62 13.55
N GLU A 10 29.13 -46.29 14.48
CA GLU A 10 28.87 -46.30 15.93
C GLU A 10 28.11 -45.08 16.41
N ILE A 11 28.32 -43.94 15.73
CA ILE A 11 27.60 -42.67 16.02
C ILE A 11 26.18 -42.70 15.46
N LEU A 12 25.98 -43.39 14.32
CA LEU A 12 24.70 -43.51 13.61
C LEU A 12 23.88 -44.74 14.02
N GLY A 13 24.34 -45.52 15.05
CA GLY A 13 23.55 -46.62 15.60
C GLY A 13 22.07 -46.23 15.73
N ASP A 14 21.18 -47.03 16.16
CA ASP A 14 19.70 -46.86 16.15
C ASP A 14 19.08 -45.53 16.67
N ALA A 15 19.93 -44.54 16.99
CA ALA A 15 19.44 -43.18 17.37
C ALA A 15 19.06 -42.34 16.13
N PRO A 16 17.93 -41.62 16.14
CA PRO A 16 17.58 -40.72 15.06
C PRO A 16 18.67 -39.66 14.88
N ALA A 17 19.07 -39.40 13.62
CA ALA A 17 20.16 -38.49 13.24
C ALA A 17 20.11 -37.12 13.91
N ARG A 18 18.92 -36.71 14.36
CA ARG A 18 18.66 -35.50 15.14
C ARG A 18 19.28 -35.54 16.54
N GLU A 19 19.19 -36.66 17.27
CA GLU A 19 19.74 -36.76 18.63
C GLU A 19 21.27 -36.78 18.62
N VAL A 20 21.85 -37.43 17.64
CA VAL A 20 23.32 -37.47 17.42
C VAL A 20 23.87 -36.07 17.09
N LEU A 21 23.18 -35.29 16.24
CA LEU A 21 23.57 -33.92 15.93
C LEU A 21 23.44 -33.02 17.15
N LEU A 22 22.36 -33.14 17.93
CA LEU A 22 22.18 -32.37 19.17
C LEU A 22 23.27 -32.70 20.21
N GLU A 23 23.71 -33.95 20.30
CA GLU A 23 24.80 -34.37 21.21
C GLU A 23 26.14 -33.77 20.78
N ILE A 24 26.47 -33.79 19.47
CA ILE A 24 27.68 -33.17 18.92
C ILE A 24 27.68 -31.65 19.11
N PHE A 25 26.55 -30.98 18.88
CA PHE A 25 26.45 -29.54 19.08
C PHE A 25 26.44 -29.14 20.55
N ALA A 26 25.91 -29.98 21.47
CA ALA A 26 25.95 -29.77 22.91
C ALA A 26 27.39 -29.73 23.43
N ASP A 27 28.25 -30.61 22.91
CA ASP A 27 29.68 -30.68 23.31
C ASP A 27 30.48 -29.48 22.76
N LEU A 28 30.12 -28.97 21.57
CA LEU A 28 30.80 -27.83 20.93
C LEU A 28 30.35 -26.47 21.45
N HIS A 29 29.08 -26.30 21.76
CA HIS A 29 28.50 -25.03 22.23
C HIS A 29 27.27 -25.26 23.11
N PRO A 30 27.44 -25.40 24.45
CA PRO A 30 26.34 -25.67 25.37
C PRO A 30 25.22 -24.63 25.38
N GLY A 31 25.52 -23.36 25.04
CA GLY A 31 24.54 -22.27 24.99
C GLY A 31 23.68 -22.21 23.73
N LEU A 32 24.02 -22.93 22.65
CA LEU A 32 23.30 -22.92 21.38
C LEU A 32 22.02 -23.78 21.38
N ILE A 33 21.91 -24.73 22.29
CA ILE A 33 20.78 -25.69 22.33
C ILE A 33 19.49 -25.05 22.78
N ASP A 34 19.54 -24.11 23.72
CA ASP A 34 18.34 -23.50 24.30
C ASP A 34 17.72 -22.45 23.38
N GLU A 35 18.52 -21.72 22.61
CA GLU A 35 18.03 -20.71 21.66
C GLU A 35 17.53 -21.29 20.33
N HIS A 36 17.99 -22.45 19.89
CA HIS A 36 17.77 -22.97 18.53
C HIS A 36 16.93 -24.23 18.43
N ARG A 37 16.14 -24.59 19.43
CA ARG A 37 15.16 -25.69 19.29
C ARG A 37 14.20 -25.55 18.12
N SER A 38 13.98 -24.33 17.62
CA SER A 38 13.17 -24.05 16.43
C SER A 38 13.90 -24.23 15.10
N ILE A 39 15.25 -24.20 15.07
CA ILE A 39 16.05 -24.29 13.83
C ILE A 39 16.28 -25.75 13.42
N THR A 40 16.14 -26.70 14.31
CA THR A 40 16.28 -28.14 13.99
C THR A 40 15.23 -28.67 13.01
N SER A 41 14.18 -27.90 12.69
CA SER A 41 13.22 -28.25 11.65
C SER A 41 13.73 -27.99 10.22
N ILE A 42 14.83 -27.25 10.06
CA ILE A 42 15.40 -26.88 8.76
C ILE A 42 16.32 -27.96 8.21
N PHE A 43 16.91 -28.80 9.08
CA PHE A 43 17.74 -29.91 8.64
C PHE A 43 16.90 -31.13 8.27
N THR A 44 16.78 -31.40 6.97
CA THR A 44 16.22 -32.68 6.52
C THR A 44 17.15 -33.83 6.92
N PRO A 45 16.62 -35.07 7.10
CA PRO A 45 17.47 -36.24 7.37
C PRO A 45 18.58 -36.48 6.32
N GLN A 46 18.37 -35.92 5.11
CA GLN A 46 19.32 -36.04 4.01
C GLN A 46 20.50 -35.06 4.17
N SER A 47 20.21 -33.76 4.51
CA SER A 47 21.28 -32.79 4.75
C SER A 47 22.11 -33.10 5.99
N ALA A 48 21.51 -33.71 7.00
CA ALA A 48 22.24 -34.22 8.17
C ALA A 48 23.19 -35.37 7.80
N ARG A 49 22.76 -36.30 6.93
CA ARG A 49 23.63 -37.39 6.44
C ARG A 49 24.79 -36.88 5.59
N GLU A 50 24.53 -35.91 4.70
CA GLU A 50 25.57 -35.29 3.88
C GLU A 50 26.61 -34.57 4.73
N PHE A 51 26.20 -33.88 5.78
CA PHE A 51 27.11 -33.24 6.76
C PHE A 51 27.98 -34.27 7.51
N LEU A 52 27.37 -35.35 7.97
CA LEU A 52 28.12 -36.44 8.65
C LEU A 52 29.09 -37.18 7.71
N THR A 53 28.73 -37.32 6.42
CA THR A 53 29.63 -37.86 5.40
C THR A 53 30.84 -36.95 5.21
N GLN A 54 30.62 -35.64 5.13
CA GLN A 54 31.70 -34.63 5.00
C GLN A 54 32.66 -34.67 6.22
N ILE A 55 32.11 -34.80 7.44
CA ILE A 55 32.95 -34.96 8.65
C ILE A 55 33.79 -36.27 8.57
N SER A 56 33.20 -37.36 8.09
CA SER A 56 33.90 -38.63 7.88
C SER A 56 35.04 -38.51 6.87
N ASP A 57 34.78 -37.77 5.76
CA ASP A 57 35.77 -37.52 4.72
C ASP A 57 36.94 -36.68 5.24
N VAL A 58 36.69 -35.68 6.09
CA VAL A 58 37.75 -34.91 6.77
C VAL A 58 38.57 -35.77 7.70
N THR A 59 37.91 -36.69 8.42
CA THR A 59 38.61 -37.60 9.34
C THR A 59 39.48 -38.62 8.58
N SER A 60 39.04 -39.12 7.42
CA SER A 60 39.83 -40.00 6.56
C SER A 60 41.03 -39.28 5.96
N LEU A 61 40.85 -38.03 5.51
CA LEU A 61 41.93 -37.18 5.00
C LEU A 61 43.01 -36.90 6.05
N LEU A 62 42.66 -36.74 7.31
CA LEU A 62 43.60 -36.56 8.42
C LEU A 62 44.42 -37.84 8.70
N ASN A 63 43.86 -39.03 8.40
CA ASN A 63 44.53 -40.31 8.60
C ASN A 63 45.42 -40.73 7.42
N GLU A 64 45.18 -40.17 6.21
CA GLU A 64 45.87 -40.51 4.97
C GLU A 64 46.99 -39.53 4.56
N ALA A 65 47.22 -38.48 5.35
CA ALA A 65 48.09 -37.38 4.95
C ALA A 65 49.59 -37.67 5.25
N ASP A 66 50.42 -37.59 4.22
CA ASP A 66 51.87 -37.73 4.32
C ASP A 66 52.60 -36.48 4.85
N SER A 67 51.95 -35.31 4.86
CA SER A 67 52.49 -34.07 5.46
C SER A 67 51.39 -33.17 6.04
N PHE A 68 51.71 -32.53 7.16
CA PHE A 68 50.82 -31.59 7.86
C PHE A 68 50.41 -30.40 6.98
N GLU A 69 51.32 -29.87 6.16
CA GLU A 69 51.06 -28.71 5.29
C GLU A 69 50.09 -29.05 4.14
N GLU A 70 50.19 -30.25 3.58
CA GLU A 70 49.28 -30.69 2.51
C GLU A 70 47.86 -30.95 3.02
N THR A 71 47.75 -31.48 4.25
CA THR A 71 46.49 -31.66 4.95
C THR A 71 45.79 -30.29 5.24
N LEU A 72 46.60 -29.34 5.71
CA LEU A 72 46.10 -27.98 5.98
C LEU A 72 45.57 -27.31 4.70
N ALA A 73 46.30 -27.45 3.58
CA ALA A 73 45.86 -26.90 2.28
C ALA A 73 44.56 -27.56 1.78
N LYS A 74 44.40 -28.87 1.93
CA LYS A 74 43.19 -29.61 1.56
C LYS A 74 42.02 -29.24 2.45
N LEU A 75 42.20 -29.13 3.76
CA LEU A 75 41.18 -28.68 4.71
C LEU A 75 40.74 -27.25 4.42
N GLN A 76 41.68 -26.34 4.15
CA GLN A 76 41.37 -24.97 3.79
C GLN A 76 40.57 -24.90 2.48
N SER A 77 40.89 -25.72 1.50
CA SER A 77 40.12 -25.81 0.25
C SER A 77 38.71 -26.34 0.48
N GLN A 78 38.55 -27.35 1.35
CA GLN A 78 37.21 -27.88 1.71
C GLN A 78 36.37 -26.89 2.51
N ILE A 79 37.01 -26.14 3.44
CA ILE A 79 36.33 -25.05 4.16
C ILE A 79 35.86 -24.00 3.19
N ASN A 80 36.70 -23.54 2.27
CA ASN A 80 36.31 -22.53 1.28
C ASN A 80 35.18 -23.03 0.36
N GLN A 81 35.18 -24.30 -0.03
CA GLN A 81 34.09 -24.90 -0.81
C GLN A 81 32.78 -24.99 0.00
N ALA A 82 32.87 -25.40 1.27
CA ALA A 82 31.70 -25.48 2.14
C ALA A 82 31.11 -24.08 2.43
N GLU A 83 31.97 -23.08 2.60
CA GLU A 83 31.52 -21.68 2.75
C GLU A 83 30.84 -21.16 1.48
N ALA A 84 31.42 -21.42 0.30
CA ALA A 84 30.80 -21.02 -0.96
C ALA A 84 29.42 -21.70 -1.17
N MET A 85 29.32 -22.99 -0.84
CA MET A 85 28.06 -23.74 -0.93
C MET A 85 27.03 -23.26 0.08
N ARG A 86 27.44 -22.95 1.30
CA ARG A 86 26.57 -22.30 2.30
C ARG A 86 26.03 -20.98 1.80
N ASP A 87 26.88 -20.13 1.24
CA ASP A 87 26.51 -18.81 0.78
C ASP A 87 25.54 -18.90 -0.41
N GLU A 88 25.74 -19.83 -1.33
CA GLU A 88 24.79 -20.09 -2.43
C GLU A 88 23.43 -20.57 -1.92
N LEU A 89 23.41 -21.52 -0.98
CA LEU A 89 22.15 -22.01 -0.38
C LEU A 89 21.41 -20.90 0.38
N LEU A 90 22.14 -20.04 1.07
CA LEU A 90 21.57 -18.87 1.74
C LEU A 90 20.97 -17.90 0.73
N GLU A 91 21.66 -17.58 -0.36
CA GLU A 91 21.12 -16.73 -1.42
C GLU A 91 19.82 -17.29 -2.00
N GLN A 92 19.77 -18.60 -2.28
CA GLN A 92 18.56 -19.27 -2.76
C GLN A 92 17.42 -19.20 -1.74
N ALA A 93 17.69 -19.43 -0.47
CA ALA A 93 16.70 -19.33 0.60
C ALA A 93 16.16 -17.91 0.74
N PHE A 94 17.02 -16.89 0.67
CA PHE A 94 16.60 -15.49 0.73
C PHE A 94 15.82 -15.06 -0.50
N ALA A 95 16.19 -15.53 -1.69
CA ALA A 95 15.41 -15.26 -2.90
C ALA A 95 13.95 -15.75 -2.77
N GLN A 96 13.73 -16.88 -2.08
CA GLN A 96 12.40 -17.41 -1.81
C GLN A 96 11.68 -16.68 -0.67
N LEU A 97 12.40 -16.23 0.35
CA LEU A 97 11.82 -15.55 1.52
C LEU A 97 11.49 -14.06 1.26
N ARG A 98 12.23 -13.39 0.38
CA ARG A 98 12.02 -11.96 0.07
C ARG A 98 10.59 -11.58 -0.31
N PRO A 99 9.88 -12.31 -1.17
CA PRO A 99 8.49 -11.98 -1.49
C PRO A 99 7.57 -12.07 -0.27
N ILE A 100 7.78 -13.07 0.58
CA ILE A 100 7.00 -13.29 1.80
C ILE A 100 7.27 -12.16 2.81
N GLU A 101 8.54 -11.83 3.05
CA GLU A 101 8.92 -10.70 3.91
C GLU A 101 8.33 -9.40 3.41
N ARG A 102 8.40 -9.16 2.09
CA ARG A 102 7.83 -7.96 1.47
C ARG A 102 6.35 -7.85 1.75
N SER A 103 5.57 -8.89 1.46
CA SER A 103 4.12 -8.90 1.69
C SER A 103 3.77 -8.71 3.17
N TYR A 104 4.51 -9.33 4.07
CA TYR A 104 4.35 -9.14 5.52
C TYR A 104 4.57 -7.67 5.92
N ARG A 105 5.68 -7.06 5.46
CA ARG A 105 6.00 -5.67 5.78
C ARG A 105 5.06 -4.66 5.14
N GLU A 106 4.57 -4.94 3.95
CA GLU A 106 3.53 -4.14 3.31
C GLU A 106 2.25 -4.11 4.16
N LEU A 107 1.80 -5.27 4.65
CA LEU A 107 0.67 -5.37 5.56
C LEU A 107 0.95 -4.69 6.91
N GLN A 108 2.14 -4.87 7.48
CA GLN A 108 2.55 -4.17 8.69
C GLN A 108 2.48 -2.65 8.49
N THR A 109 2.99 -2.16 7.36
CA THR A 109 2.95 -0.72 7.03
C THR A 109 1.52 -0.21 6.92
N PHE A 110 0.59 -1.00 6.34
CA PHE A 110 -0.83 -0.65 6.36
C PHE A 110 -1.33 -0.42 7.79
N PHE A 111 -1.17 -1.42 8.67
CA PHE A 111 -1.68 -1.33 10.04
C PHE A 111 -0.98 -0.24 10.87
N ASP A 112 0.31 0.02 10.66
CA ASP A 112 1.01 1.10 11.33
C ASP A 112 0.48 2.48 10.91
N ASN A 113 0.00 2.60 9.67
CA ASN A 113 -0.59 3.83 9.15
C ASN A 113 -2.09 3.99 9.45
N THR A 114 -2.79 2.96 9.94
CA THR A 114 -4.17 3.10 10.44
C THR A 114 -4.25 3.71 11.84
N LYS A 115 -3.15 3.70 12.59
CA LYS A 115 -3.08 4.21 13.96
C LYS A 115 -3.15 5.74 13.96
N VAL A 116 -4.00 6.30 14.81
CA VAL A 116 -4.01 7.74 15.07
C VAL A 116 -2.72 8.13 15.83
N TYR A 117 -2.30 9.40 15.79
CA TYR A 117 -1.04 9.89 16.36
C TYR A 117 -0.81 9.56 17.84
N ASP A 118 -1.86 9.26 18.59
CA ASP A 118 -1.77 8.77 19.98
C ASP A 118 -1.48 7.25 20.08
N GLY A 119 -1.26 6.59 18.96
CA GLY A 119 -1.02 5.15 18.85
C GLY A 119 -2.26 4.29 19.07
N LYS A 120 -3.44 4.89 19.23
CA LYS A 120 -4.70 4.17 19.41
C LYS A 120 -5.50 4.16 18.13
N GLN A 121 -5.90 2.96 17.71
CA GLN A 121 -6.91 2.80 16.67
C GLN A 121 -8.28 3.02 17.31
N ARG A 122 -9.06 3.97 16.80
CA ARG A 122 -10.38 4.29 17.37
C ARG A 122 -11.48 3.41 16.83
N LYS A 123 -11.44 3.13 15.52
CA LYS A 123 -12.42 2.28 14.84
C LYS A 123 -11.72 1.07 14.23
N PRO A 124 -12.35 -0.12 14.28
CA PRO A 124 -11.82 -1.28 13.61
C PRO A 124 -11.82 -1.05 12.10
N VAL A 125 -10.71 -1.44 11.46
CA VAL A 125 -10.59 -1.46 10.00
C VAL A 125 -10.68 -2.91 9.56
N GLU A 126 -11.64 -3.21 8.68
CA GLU A 126 -11.72 -4.51 8.04
C GLU A 126 -10.85 -4.52 6.78
N LEU A 127 -9.99 -5.52 6.70
CA LEU A 127 -9.11 -5.74 5.57
C LEU A 127 -9.34 -7.16 5.02
N PHE A 128 -9.76 -7.24 3.75
CA PHE A 128 -9.85 -8.51 3.02
C PHE A 128 -8.59 -8.66 2.18
N ILE A 129 -7.79 -9.68 2.48
CA ILE A 129 -6.55 -9.97 1.77
C ILE A 129 -6.83 -11.03 0.71
N TRP A 130 -6.54 -10.68 -0.54
CA TRP A 130 -6.59 -11.61 -1.67
C TRP A 130 -5.17 -11.94 -2.12
N ASN A 131 -4.78 -13.19 -1.93
CA ASN A 131 -3.48 -13.65 -2.41
C ASN A 131 -3.58 -13.97 -3.91
N ALA A 132 -3.12 -13.05 -4.75
CA ALA A 132 -3.14 -13.14 -6.20
C ALA A 132 -1.76 -13.47 -6.76
N ASP A 133 -1.69 -14.36 -7.75
CA ASP A 133 -0.46 -14.55 -8.51
C ASP A 133 -0.18 -13.29 -9.34
N PRO A 134 1.03 -12.68 -9.22
CA PRO A 134 1.43 -11.54 -10.03
C PRO A 134 1.33 -11.79 -11.55
N GLY A 135 1.49 -13.03 -11.99
CA GLY A 135 1.31 -13.43 -13.40
C GLY A 135 -0.13 -13.32 -13.86
N GLU A 136 -1.09 -13.74 -13.02
CA GLU A 136 -2.52 -13.61 -13.31
C GLU A 136 -2.98 -12.14 -13.32
N MET A 137 -2.39 -11.29 -12.50
CA MET A 137 -2.69 -9.84 -12.47
C MET A 137 -2.19 -9.09 -13.71
N LYS A 138 -1.50 -9.76 -14.63
CA LYS A 138 -1.14 -9.21 -15.97
C LYS A 138 -2.16 -9.55 -17.06
N ASN A 139 -3.11 -10.46 -16.78
CA ASN A 139 -4.11 -10.91 -17.74
C ASN A 139 -5.51 -10.46 -17.30
N VAL A 140 -6.14 -9.60 -18.10
CA VAL A 140 -7.49 -9.07 -17.85
C VAL A 140 -8.58 -10.15 -17.80
N HIS A 141 -8.36 -11.29 -18.43
CA HIS A 141 -9.29 -12.44 -18.46
C HIS A 141 -8.92 -13.52 -17.43
N SER A 142 -8.00 -13.24 -16.51
CA SER A 142 -7.61 -14.21 -15.50
C SER A 142 -8.76 -14.54 -14.55
N MET A 143 -8.71 -15.75 -13.98
CA MET A 143 -9.64 -16.17 -12.93
C MET A 143 -9.57 -15.28 -11.70
N THR A 144 -8.40 -14.75 -11.38
CA THR A 144 -8.17 -13.84 -10.24
C THR A 144 -8.92 -12.52 -10.43
N VAL A 145 -8.82 -11.87 -11.60
CA VAL A 145 -9.56 -10.62 -11.88
C VAL A 145 -11.07 -10.87 -11.83
N ALA A 146 -11.55 -11.98 -12.40
CA ALA A 146 -12.95 -12.34 -12.34
C ALA A 146 -13.44 -12.65 -10.90
N ALA A 147 -12.59 -13.25 -10.08
CA ALA A 147 -12.89 -13.54 -8.67
C ALA A 147 -12.96 -12.26 -7.84
N ILE A 148 -12.05 -11.28 -8.07
CA ILE A 148 -12.10 -9.94 -7.46
C ILE A 148 -13.42 -9.25 -7.81
N GLU A 149 -13.81 -9.24 -9.08
CA GLU A 149 -15.08 -8.66 -9.54
C GLU A 149 -16.29 -9.29 -8.81
N ASN A 150 -16.34 -10.62 -8.77
CA ASN A 150 -17.42 -11.33 -8.09
C ASN A 150 -17.46 -11.06 -6.59
N PHE A 151 -16.32 -10.94 -5.96
CA PHE A 151 -16.22 -10.62 -4.54
C PHE A 151 -16.72 -9.20 -4.26
N CYS A 152 -16.26 -8.19 -5.01
CA CYS A 152 -16.71 -6.81 -4.89
C CYS A 152 -18.23 -6.72 -5.12
N ARG A 153 -18.74 -7.39 -6.16
CA ARG A 153 -20.19 -7.44 -6.42
C ARG A 153 -20.98 -8.01 -5.24
N LYS A 154 -20.58 -9.17 -4.71
CA LYS A 154 -21.27 -9.80 -3.58
C LYS A 154 -21.26 -8.95 -2.32
N ARG A 155 -20.22 -8.16 -2.10
CA ARG A 155 -20.10 -7.26 -0.95
C ARG A 155 -20.90 -5.98 -1.11
N ASN A 156 -20.90 -5.37 -2.28
CA ASN A 156 -21.51 -4.07 -2.51
C ASN A 156 -22.94 -4.14 -3.08
N ASP A 157 -23.38 -5.33 -3.53
CA ASP A 157 -24.75 -5.58 -4.01
C ASP A 157 -25.56 -6.36 -2.97
N ASN A 158 -25.71 -5.78 -1.77
CA ASN A 158 -26.45 -6.38 -0.66
C ASN A 158 -27.20 -5.28 0.11
N PHE A 159 -28.02 -5.67 1.07
CA PHE A 159 -28.80 -4.76 1.90
C PHE A 159 -28.04 -4.21 3.11
N ASN A 160 -26.84 -4.70 3.38
CA ASN A 160 -26.06 -4.29 4.55
C ASN A 160 -24.96 -3.30 4.19
N PHE A 161 -25.21 -2.02 4.35
CA PHE A 161 -24.27 -0.95 4.09
C PHE A 161 -22.89 -1.12 4.77
N ARG A 162 -22.84 -1.84 5.91
CA ARG A 162 -21.60 -2.09 6.64
C ARG A 162 -20.68 -3.09 5.95
N ASP A 163 -21.22 -3.92 5.05
CA ASP A 163 -20.45 -4.91 4.29
C ASP A 163 -19.81 -4.32 3.02
N ASP A 164 -20.18 -3.09 2.66
CA ASP A 164 -19.67 -2.43 1.45
C ASP A 164 -18.16 -2.19 1.53
N ILE A 165 -17.46 -2.57 0.46
CA ILE A 165 -16.05 -2.26 0.29
C ILE A 165 -15.90 -0.85 -0.27
N CYS A 166 -15.12 0.00 0.40
CA CYS A 166 -14.92 1.38 0.01
C CYS A 166 -13.64 1.60 -0.81
N ASN A 167 -12.62 0.77 -0.60
CA ASN A 167 -11.34 0.88 -1.26
C ASN A 167 -10.90 -0.48 -1.80
N LEU A 168 -10.38 -0.49 -3.03
CA LEU A 168 -9.70 -1.63 -3.64
C LEU A 168 -8.23 -1.25 -3.81
N VAL A 169 -7.34 -1.98 -3.16
CA VAL A 169 -5.89 -1.68 -3.15
C VAL A 169 -5.16 -2.78 -3.91
N ILE A 170 -4.41 -2.39 -4.92
CA ILE A 170 -3.56 -3.30 -5.70
C ILE A 170 -2.12 -2.83 -5.58
N PRO A 171 -1.32 -3.42 -4.69
CA PRO A 171 0.06 -3.03 -4.49
C PRO A 171 0.91 -3.27 -5.73
N GLY A 172 1.68 -2.26 -6.11
CA GLY A 172 2.58 -2.31 -7.25
C GLY A 172 1.94 -1.94 -8.58
N TRP A 173 2.76 -2.01 -9.64
CA TRP A 173 2.32 -1.68 -10.99
C TRP A 173 1.48 -2.79 -11.62
N ILE A 174 0.35 -2.42 -12.17
CA ILE A 174 -0.51 -3.27 -13.00
C ILE A 174 -0.57 -2.73 -14.43
N ASN A 175 -0.74 -3.64 -15.41
CA ASN A 175 -0.83 -3.20 -16.80
C ASN A 175 -2.13 -2.43 -17.06
N GLN A 176 -2.14 -1.66 -18.15
CA GLN A 176 -3.23 -0.76 -18.51
C GLN A 176 -4.59 -1.48 -18.65
N LEU A 177 -4.63 -2.65 -19.29
CA LEU A 177 -5.89 -3.38 -19.53
C LEU A 177 -6.53 -3.88 -18.23
N VAL A 178 -5.72 -4.42 -17.32
CA VAL A 178 -6.19 -4.86 -15.99
C VAL A 178 -6.63 -3.66 -15.17
N ARG A 179 -5.88 -2.55 -15.23
CA ARG A 179 -6.24 -1.28 -14.56
C ARG A 179 -7.62 -0.81 -15.00
N GLU A 180 -7.88 -0.68 -16.30
CA GLU A 180 -9.17 -0.26 -16.85
C GLU A 180 -10.32 -1.16 -16.43
N ARG A 181 -10.09 -2.46 -16.32
CA ARG A 181 -11.09 -3.40 -15.82
C ARG A 181 -11.39 -3.17 -14.35
N LEU A 182 -10.36 -3.01 -13.52
CA LEU A 182 -10.51 -2.77 -12.08
C LEU A 182 -11.14 -1.40 -11.79
N GLU A 183 -10.79 -0.37 -12.55
CA GLU A 183 -11.44 0.94 -12.47
C GLU A 183 -12.93 0.85 -12.81
N SER A 184 -13.29 0.10 -13.85
CA SER A 184 -14.70 -0.11 -14.20
C SER A 184 -15.45 -0.75 -13.04
N ILE A 185 -14.86 -1.76 -12.39
CA ILE A 185 -15.42 -2.41 -11.21
C ILE A 185 -15.53 -1.44 -10.04
N ALA A 186 -14.46 -0.67 -9.78
CA ALA A 186 -14.42 0.31 -8.70
C ALA A 186 -15.47 1.41 -8.90
N ASN A 187 -15.59 1.94 -10.11
CA ASN A 187 -16.57 2.96 -10.45
C ASN A 187 -18.00 2.43 -10.35
N GLN A 188 -18.27 1.21 -10.84
CA GLN A 188 -19.60 0.59 -10.77
C GLN A 188 -20.10 0.46 -9.33
N TRP A 189 -19.23 0.10 -8.40
CA TRP A 189 -19.57 -0.15 -7.00
C TRP A 189 -19.23 1.01 -6.06
N GLY A 190 -18.81 2.16 -6.61
CA GLY A 190 -18.50 3.35 -5.82
C GLY A 190 -17.27 3.18 -4.90
N MET A 191 -16.29 2.35 -5.30
CA MET A 191 -15.04 2.15 -4.59
C MET A 191 -13.95 3.07 -5.14
N LEU A 192 -12.91 3.33 -4.32
CA LEU A 192 -11.67 3.96 -4.78
C LEU A 192 -10.64 2.86 -5.08
N LEU A 193 -10.09 2.83 -6.29
CA LEU A 193 -8.95 2.00 -6.66
C LEU A 193 -7.66 2.73 -6.26
N ILE A 194 -6.79 2.06 -5.54
CA ILE A 194 -5.51 2.60 -5.08
C ILE A 194 -4.40 1.72 -5.64
N THR A 195 -3.54 2.29 -6.48
CA THR A 195 -2.47 1.58 -7.18
C THR A 195 -1.17 2.36 -7.10
N ASP A 196 -0.10 1.81 -7.67
CA ASP A 196 1.22 2.43 -7.69
C ASP A 196 1.76 2.53 -9.12
N ILE A 197 2.70 3.44 -9.35
CA ILE A 197 3.61 3.30 -10.49
C ILE A 197 4.60 2.17 -10.21
N ASP A 198 5.38 1.79 -11.21
CA ASP A 198 6.44 0.79 -11.04
C ASP A 198 7.58 1.32 -10.14
N ASP A 199 8.46 0.39 -9.67
CA ASP A 199 9.64 0.72 -8.84
C ASP A 199 10.70 1.49 -9.65
N GLU A 200 10.42 2.75 -9.92
CA GLU A 200 11.33 3.64 -10.62
C GLU A 200 12.43 4.14 -9.69
N LYS A 201 13.66 4.23 -10.22
CA LYS A 201 14.84 4.62 -9.44
C LYS A 201 15.08 6.14 -9.42
N SER A 202 14.44 6.89 -10.31
CA SER A 202 14.61 8.34 -10.40
C SER A 202 13.38 9.00 -11.02
N PHE A 203 13.19 10.29 -10.71
CA PHE A 203 12.13 11.10 -11.30
C PHE A 203 12.26 11.18 -12.84
N GLN A 204 13.48 11.25 -13.38
CA GLN A 204 13.69 11.27 -14.83
C GLN A 204 13.19 10.00 -15.52
N ASN A 205 13.26 8.83 -14.86
CA ASN A 205 12.69 7.61 -15.39
C ASN A 205 11.16 7.67 -15.41
N VAL A 206 10.55 8.22 -14.37
CA VAL A 206 9.10 8.46 -14.32
C VAL A 206 8.68 9.32 -15.51
N GLU A 207 9.33 10.48 -15.72
CA GLU A 207 9.04 11.38 -16.82
C GLU A 207 9.25 10.74 -18.21
N ARG A 208 10.27 9.91 -18.35
CA ARG A 208 10.49 9.15 -19.61
C ARG A 208 9.33 8.23 -19.91
N ASN A 209 8.76 7.59 -18.90
CA ASN A 209 7.65 6.66 -19.04
C ASN A 209 6.30 7.34 -19.32
N PHE A 210 6.18 8.66 -19.15
CA PHE A 210 5.02 9.44 -19.59
C PHE A 210 5.09 9.91 -21.04
N ARG A 211 6.24 9.73 -21.71
CA ARG A 211 6.37 10.07 -23.13
C ARG A 211 5.66 9.04 -24.01
N PRO A 212 5.34 9.39 -25.28
CA PRO A 212 4.74 8.46 -26.23
C PRO A 212 5.53 7.15 -26.33
N GLY A 213 4.82 6.02 -26.24
CA GLY A 213 5.41 4.68 -26.16
C GLY A 213 5.91 4.26 -24.78
N GLY A 214 5.80 5.12 -23.76
CA GLY A 214 6.19 4.80 -22.40
C GLY A 214 5.09 4.09 -21.61
N LYS A 215 5.47 3.51 -20.47
CA LYS A 215 4.61 2.70 -19.59
C LYS A 215 3.37 3.45 -19.07
N TYR A 216 3.48 4.77 -18.90
CA TYR A 216 2.49 5.63 -18.24
C TYR A 216 1.78 6.57 -19.22
N GLU A 217 1.96 6.39 -20.53
CA GLU A 217 1.37 7.25 -21.57
C GLU A 217 -0.15 7.42 -21.42
N PHE A 218 -0.85 6.33 -21.09
CA PHE A 218 -2.32 6.30 -20.99
C PHE A 218 -2.85 6.26 -19.55
N LEU A 219 -2.05 6.63 -18.56
CA LEU A 219 -2.54 6.68 -17.18
C LEU A 219 -3.65 7.71 -17.02
N LYS A 220 -3.40 8.92 -17.50
CA LYS A 220 -4.32 10.05 -17.43
C LYS A 220 -5.36 9.95 -18.57
N ARG A 221 -6.64 10.04 -18.24
CA ARG A 221 -7.71 9.84 -19.22
C ARG A 221 -8.91 10.74 -18.96
N PRO A 222 -9.61 11.21 -20.03
CA PRO A 222 -10.79 12.06 -19.91
C PRO A 222 -12.05 11.34 -19.45
N GLU A 223 -11.98 10.03 -19.16
CA GLU A 223 -13.14 9.22 -18.81
C GLU A 223 -13.49 9.32 -17.33
N ASP A 224 -14.80 9.43 -17.03
CA ASP A 224 -15.30 9.51 -15.65
C ASP A 224 -14.88 8.33 -14.78
N ARG A 225 -14.71 7.13 -15.37
CA ARG A 225 -14.23 5.95 -14.63
C ARG A 225 -12.82 6.12 -14.09
N ALA A 226 -11.96 6.92 -14.74
CA ALA A 226 -10.62 7.24 -14.24
C ALA A 226 -10.65 8.04 -12.92
N ALA A 227 -11.79 8.61 -12.56
CA ALA A 227 -12.00 9.25 -11.26
C ALA A 227 -12.00 8.27 -10.09
N ALA A 228 -12.23 6.98 -10.35
CA ALA A 228 -12.16 5.94 -9.33
C ALA A 228 -10.72 5.50 -8.99
N ASP A 229 -9.70 5.95 -9.73
CA ASP A 229 -8.31 5.51 -9.56
C ASP A 229 -7.40 6.63 -9.06
N VAL A 230 -6.55 6.29 -8.10
CA VAL A 230 -5.44 7.09 -7.62
C VAL A 230 -4.15 6.30 -7.70
N VAL A 231 -3.09 6.95 -8.14
CA VAL A 231 -1.78 6.31 -8.35
C VAL A 231 -0.73 6.96 -7.48
N ILE A 232 -0.08 6.13 -6.68
CA ILE A 232 0.93 6.58 -5.73
C ILE A 232 2.32 6.44 -6.37
N MET A 233 3.21 7.42 -6.10
CA MET A 233 4.59 7.43 -6.56
C MET A 233 5.55 7.41 -5.37
N GLY A 234 6.62 6.62 -5.47
CA GLY A 234 7.70 6.57 -4.49
C GLY A 234 7.63 5.34 -3.59
N TYR A 235 8.23 4.23 -4.04
CA TYR A 235 8.37 3.01 -3.24
C TYR A 235 9.02 3.31 -1.90
N LEU A 236 8.47 2.72 -0.84
CA LEU A 236 8.89 2.93 0.54
C LEU A 236 9.94 1.90 0.95
N GLN A 237 10.95 2.34 1.70
CA GLN A 237 11.93 1.46 2.33
C GLN A 237 11.28 0.71 3.49
N LEU A 238 10.83 -0.52 3.23
CA LEU A 238 10.16 -1.36 4.23
C LEU A 238 11.15 -1.96 5.24
N ARG A 239 12.40 -2.15 4.83
CA ARG A 239 13.48 -2.64 5.65
C ARG A 239 14.80 -2.02 5.19
N PRO A 240 15.51 -1.29 6.07
CA PRO A 240 16.83 -0.79 5.77
C PRO A 240 17.88 -1.91 5.85
N LYS A 241 18.91 -1.79 5.04
CA LYS A 241 20.06 -2.70 4.98
C LYS A 241 20.68 -3.02 6.35
N HIS A 242 20.80 -2.02 7.21
CA HIS A 242 21.52 -2.13 8.48
C HIS A 242 20.80 -2.96 9.56
N TRP A 243 19.52 -3.33 9.37
CA TRP A 243 18.80 -4.19 10.31
C TRP A 243 19.32 -5.63 10.31
N PHE A 244 20.02 -6.04 9.26
CA PHE A 244 20.63 -7.35 9.15
C PHE A 244 22.14 -7.18 9.06
N GLU A 245 22.85 -7.52 10.12
CA GLU A 245 24.30 -7.51 10.11
C GLU A 245 24.85 -8.52 9.10
N LYS A 246 25.61 -7.98 8.17
CA LYS A 246 26.68 -8.56 7.34
C LYS A 246 26.47 -9.81 6.49
N THR A 247 25.55 -10.73 6.73
CA THR A 247 25.68 -12.05 6.08
C THR A 247 24.44 -12.59 5.40
N ILE A 248 23.26 -12.06 5.67
CA ILE A 248 22.05 -12.81 5.35
C ILE A 248 21.42 -12.42 4.01
N ASP A 249 21.57 -11.23 3.50
CA ASP A 249 20.93 -10.77 2.28
C ASP A 249 21.78 -9.69 1.63
N ASN A 250 22.89 -10.00 0.98
CA ASN A 250 23.81 -9.00 0.38
C ASN A 250 23.61 -7.53 0.84
N GLY A 251 22.80 -7.40 1.87
CA GLY A 251 22.48 -6.21 2.65
C GLY A 251 21.82 -5.12 1.85
N ASP A 252 20.93 -5.40 0.91
CA ASP A 252 20.16 -4.40 0.18
C ASP A 252 18.94 -3.95 0.96
N ASP A 253 18.56 -2.68 0.76
CA ASP A 253 17.31 -2.15 1.25
C ASP A 253 16.12 -2.87 0.58
N LEU A 254 15.14 -3.27 1.37
CA LEU A 254 13.90 -3.81 0.84
C LEU A 254 12.91 -2.68 0.61
N TYR A 255 12.49 -2.50 -0.64
CA TYR A 255 11.47 -1.53 -1.02
C TYR A 255 10.16 -2.20 -1.39
N GLY A 256 9.05 -1.56 -1.06
CA GLY A 256 7.70 -1.99 -1.42
C GLY A 256 6.80 -0.84 -1.84
N PRO A 257 5.67 -1.16 -2.51
CA PRO A 257 4.74 -0.16 -3.02
C PRO A 257 4.07 0.62 -1.89
N PRO A 258 3.84 1.94 -2.06
CA PRO A 258 3.27 2.81 -1.04
C PRO A 258 1.75 2.73 -0.89
N SER A 259 1.03 2.08 -1.80
CA SER A 259 -0.44 2.04 -1.82
C SER A 259 -1.08 1.51 -0.54
N LEU A 260 -0.49 0.49 0.11
CA LEU A 260 -0.99 -0.01 1.39
C LEU A 260 -0.79 1.00 2.53
N ALA A 261 0.35 1.69 2.56
CA ALA A 261 0.57 2.79 3.51
C ALA A 261 -0.44 3.92 3.29
N PHE A 262 -0.72 4.26 2.03
CA PHE A 262 -1.72 5.26 1.67
C PHE A 262 -3.12 4.85 2.10
N ALA A 263 -3.52 3.60 1.85
CA ALA A 263 -4.81 3.07 2.28
C ALA A 263 -4.96 3.10 3.82
N GLY A 264 -3.89 2.78 4.56
CA GLY A 264 -3.85 2.94 6.01
C GLY A 264 -4.03 4.41 6.44
N ALA A 265 -3.36 5.34 5.76
CA ALA A 265 -3.51 6.77 6.01
C ALA A 265 -4.92 7.29 5.67
N VAL A 266 -5.56 6.76 4.62
CA VAL A 266 -6.99 7.01 4.31
C VAL A 266 -7.86 6.61 5.50
N ALA A 267 -7.72 5.39 5.98
CA ALA A 267 -8.53 4.89 7.12
C ALA A 267 -8.30 5.72 8.40
N ARG A 268 -7.06 6.09 8.70
CA ARG A 268 -6.70 6.97 9.82
C ARG A 268 -7.35 8.34 9.69
N THR A 269 -7.32 8.93 8.51
CA THR A 269 -7.83 10.27 8.27
C THR A 269 -9.35 10.29 8.35
N ASP A 270 -10.02 9.27 7.80
CA ASP A 270 -11.47 9.12 7.90
C ASP A 270 -11.95 9.01 9.35
N ASP A 271 -11.18 8.30 10.19
CA ASP A 271 -11.52 8.18 11.63
C ASP A 271 -11.26 9.47 12.41
N SER A 272 -10.23 10.23 12.07
CA SER A 272 -9.79 11.40 12.84
C SER A 272 -10.38 12.73 12.37
N ALA A 273 -10.64 12.89 11.07
CA ALA A 273 -11.04 14.17 10.45
C ALA A 273 -12.24 14.05 9.50
N GLY A 274 -12.68 12.82 9.20
CA GLY A 274 -13.83 12.58 8.32
C GLY A 274 -13.44 12.50 6.84
N LEU A 275 -14.46 12.15 6.03
CA LEU A 275 -14.32 11.77 4.62
C LEU A 275 -13.85 12.93 3.71
N ALA A 276 -14.15 14.17 4.08
CA ALA A 276 -13.76 15.36 3.30
C ALA A 276 -12.27 15.65 3.35
N GLN A 277 -11.57 15.14 4.37
CA GLN A 277 -10.15 15.34 4.52
C GLN A 277 -9.37 14.24 3.76
N GLY A 278 -8.45 14.65 2.88
CA GLY A 278 -7.53 13.73 2.24
C GLY A 278 -6.35 13.36 3.17
N PRO A 279 -5.78 12.15 3.08
CA PRO A 279 -4.59 11.73 3.82
C PRO A 279 -3.32 12.31 3.19
N VAL A 280 -3.20 13.63 3.16
CA VAL A 280 -2.12 14.35 2.47
C VAL A 280 -1.55 15.47 3.33
N GLY A 281 -0.30 15.85 3.03
CA GLY A 281 0.43 16.89 3.77
C GLY A 281 0.93 16.43 5.14
N SER A 282 1.65 17.32 5.82
CA SER A 282 2.34 17.02 7.08
C SER A 282 1.43 16.58 8.22
N ARG A 283 0.15 16.98 8.21
CA ARG A 283 -0.77 16.67 9.30
C ARG A 283 -1.46 15.32 9.14
N PHE A 284 -1.96 14.99 7.96
CA PHE A 284 -2.79 13.80 7.73
C PHE A 284 -2.11 12.76 6.85
N GLY A 285 -1.15 13.19 6.01
CA GLY A 285 -0.45 12.34 5.07
C GLY A 285 0.82 11.69 5.60
N GLN A 286 1.18 11.84 6.87
CA GLN A 286 2.40 11.24 7.42
C GLN A 286 2.41 9.73 7.22
N VAL A 287 3.58 9.21 6.82
CA VAL A 287 3.86 7.78 6.67
C VAL A 287 4.62 7.31 7.90
N THR A 288 4.08 6.28 8.56
CA THR A 288 4.67 5.68 9.74
C THR A 288 5.37 4.37 9.38
N GLY A 289 6.57 4.15 9.91
CA GLY A 289 7.38 2.95 9.73
C GLY A 289 8.56 3.16 8.77
N PRO A 290 8.35 3.36 7.48
CA PRO A 290 9.43 3.59 6.51
C PRO A 290 10.23 4.87 6.79
N GLU A 291 11.56 4.79 6.62
CA GLU A 291 12.46 5.94 6.83
C GLU A 291 12.76 6.71 5.54
N LYS A 292 12.65 6.06 4.37
CA LYS A 292 12.98 6.63 3.07
C LYS A 292 11.95 6.24 2.00
N ALA A 293 11.81 7.10 0.99
CA ALA A 293 11.20 6.73 -0.28
C ALA A 293 12.30 6.53 -1.33
N ARG A 294 12.03 5.70 -2.34
CA ARG A 294 12.98 5.46 -3.45
C ARG A 294 13.21 6.71 -4.28
N ILE A 295 12.16 7.50 -4.46
CA ILE A 295 12.19 8.80 -5.11
C ILE A 295 11.62 9.80 -4.12
N GLU A 296 12.41 10.82 -3.79
CA GLU A 296 11.99 11.95 -2.98
C GLU A 296 12.05 13.19 -3.89
N PRO A 297 10.91 13.62 -4.48
CA PRO A 297 10.90 14.71 -5.44
C PRO A 297 11.20 16.04 -4.77
N LEU A 298 11.82 16.95 -5.54
CA LEU A 298 12.05 18.33 -5.13
C LEU A 298 10.73 19.11 -5.11
N ILE A 299 10.67 20.19 -4.33
CA ILE A 299 9.50 21.07 -4.25
C ILE A 299 9.09 21.59 -5.63
N SER A 300 10.05 21.92 -6.49
CA SER A 300 9.81 22.36 -7.86
C SER A 300 9.22 21.28 -8.78
N GLU A 301 9.41 20.00 -8.44
CA GLU A 301 8.90 18.87 -9.20
C GLU A 301 7.50 18.46 -8.73
N MET A 302 7.14 18.78 -7.47
CA MET A 302 5.88 18.35 -6.86
C MET A 302 4.64 18.88 -7.60
N GLU A 303 4.66 20.14 -8.03
CA GLU A 303 3.54 20.74 -8.76
C GLU A 303 3.32 19.99 -10.09
N HIS A 304 4.39 19.74 -10.82
CA HIS A 304 4.35 18.99 -12.07
C HIS A 304 3.83 17.55 -11.86
N ILE A 305 4.38 16.83 -10.86
CA ILE A 305 3.96 15.46 -10.53
C ILE A 305 2.49 15.41 -10.13
N SER A 306 2.08 16.27 -9.21
CA SER A 306 0.74 16.21 -8.63
C SER A 306 -0.31 16.83 -9.56
N MET A 307 -0.03 17.95 -10.22
CA MET A 307 -1.01 18.66 -11.03
C MET A 307 -1.06 18.22 -12.49
N GLU A 308 0.09 17.94 -13.10
CA GLU A 308 0.13 17.57 -14.51
C GLU A 308 0.08 16.06 -14.72
N ARG A 309 0.84 15.29 -13.91
CA ARG A 309 0.85 13.82 -14.00
C ARG A 309 -0.23 13.15 -13.17
N GLN A 310 -0.87 13.91 -12.25
CA GLN A 310 -1.95 13.42 -11.38
C GLN A 310 -1.53 12.24 -10.50
N LEU A 311 -0.25 12.19 -10.13
CA LEU A 311 0.28 11.22 -9.19
C LEU A 311 0.26 11.77 -7.75
N ILE A 312 0.20 10.89 -6.78
CA ILE A 312 0.37 11.21 -5.36
C ILE A 312 1.79 10.84 -4.95
N PRO A 313 2.76 11.77 -4.93
CA PRO A 313 4.11 11.49 -4.51
C PRO A 313 4.22 11.33 -2.99
N VAL A 314 5.23 10.55 -2.58
CA VAL A 314 5.75 10.55 -1.22
C VAL A 314 6.88 11.58 -1.15
N ILE A 315 6.78 12.51 -0.22
CA ILE A 315 7.74 13.61 -0.04
C ILE A 315 8.22 13.67 1.41
N ARG A 316 9.26 14.48 1.66
CA ARG A 316 9.63 14.88 3.02
C ARG A 316 9.02 16.22 3.38
N ASP A 317 8.43 16.30 4.55
CA ASP A 317 7.93 17.56 5.11
C ASP A 317 9.04 18.38 5.80
N ALA A 318 8.66 19.50 6.36
CA ALA A 318 9.58 20.39 7.08
C ALA A 318 10.26 19.74 8.30
N ASP A 319 9.60 18.75 8.90
CA ASP A 319 10.11 17.97 10.04
C ASP A 319 10.93 16.74 9.59
N ASN A 320 11.26 16.65 8.30
CA ASN A 320 11.98 15.53 7.69
C ASN A 320 11.24 14.18 7.78
N LYS A 321 9.90 14.20 7.91
CA LYS A 321 9.06 12.99 7.91
C LYS A 321 8.51 12.74 6.51
N LEU A 322 8.34 11.47 6.16
CA LEU A 322 7.67 11.10 4.93
C LEU A 322 6.18 11.42 5.03
N CYS A 323 5.63 12.00 3.98
CA CYS A 323 4.19 12.22 3.86
C CYS A 323 3.72 12.13 2.39
N PHE A 324 2.46 11.78 2.20
CA PHE A 324 1.80 11.84 0.89
C PHE A 324 1.44 13.27 0.54
N PHE A 325 1.57 13.62 -0.73
CA PHE A 325 1.24 14.95 -1.25
C PHE A 325 0.42 14.87 -2.54
N GLY A 326 -0.65 15.68 -2.62
CA GLY A 326 -1.56 15.67 -3.76
C GLY A 326 -2.85 14.91 -3.49
N CYS A 327 -3.92 15.32 -4.18
CA CYS A 327 -5.28 14.81 -3.96
C CYS A 327 -5.98 14.41 -5.26
N ARG A 328 -5.27 14.31 -6.38
CA ARG A 328 -5.89 14.11 -7.69
C ARG A 328 -6.16 12.64 -8.00
N THR A 329 -7.23 12.44 -8.76
CA THR A 329 -7.51 11.18 -9.45
C THR A 329 -6.86 11.20 -10.83
N LEU A 330 -6.93 10.08 -11.56
CA LEU A 330 -6.46 10.00 -12.94
C LEU A 330 -7.42 10.62 -13.98
N ALA A 331 -8.57 11.16 -13.55
CA ALA A 331 -9.50 11.83 -14.45
C ALA A 331 -8.90 13.13 -15.00
N ASP A 332 -8.81 13.23 -16.33
CA ASP A 332 -8.31 14.42 -17.03
C ASP A 332 -9.44 15.45 -17.23
N ASP A 333 -10.02 15.87 -16.12
CA ASP A 333 -11.01 16.93 -16.11
C ASP A 333 -10.53 18.07 -15.18
N PRO A 334 -9.90 19.12 -15.73
CA PRO A 334 -9.33 20.20 -14.91
C PRO A 334 -10.37 21.02 -14.16
N TYR A 335 -11.63 20.98 -14.57
CA TYR A 335 -12.74 21.73 -13.98
C TYR A 335 -13.78 20.84 -13.31
N GLY A 336 -13.67 19.53 -13.46
CA GLY A 336 -14.66 18.57 -12.96
C GLY A 336 -14.57 18.32 -11.47
N VAL A 337 -15.70 17.94 -10.93
CA VAL A 337 -15.84 17.57 -9.51
C VAL A 337 -14.99 16.34 -9.17
N TYR A 338 -14.80 15.46 -10.14
CA TYR A 338 -14.06 14.21 -9.99
C TYR A 338 -12.52 14.35 -10.08
N LYS A 339 -12.03 15.55 -10.26
CA LYS A 339 -10.59 15.86 -10.24
C LYS A 339 -9.92 15.41 -8.93
N PHE A 340 -10.65 15.45 -7.81
CA PHE A 340 -10.13 15.09 -6.51
C PHE A 340 -10.74 13.80 -5.99
N PHE A 341 -9.90 12.89 -5.48
CA PHE A 341 -10.39 11.63 -4.93
C PHE A 341 -11.27 11.82 -3.68
N THR A 342 -11.07 12.88 -2.91
CA THR A 342 -11.94 13.23 -1.78
C THR A 342 -13.34 13.55 -2.26
N SER A 343 -13.49 14.38 -3.31
CA SER A 343 -14.79 14.69 -3.92
C SER A 343 -15.46 13.43 -4.48
N TYR A 344 -14.71 12.59 -5.19
CA TYR A 344 -15.21 11.30 -5.68
C TYR A 344 -15.75 10.44 -4.52
N ARG A 345 -14.98 10.29 -3.43
CA ARG A 345 -15.38 9.48 -2.26
C ARG A 345 -16.63 10.04 -1.58
N ILE A 346 -16.74 11.36 -1.44
CA ILE A 346 -17.92 12.02 -0.86
C ILE A 346 -19.17 11.70 -1.69
N ILE A 347 -19.09 11.87 -3.01
CA ILE A 347 -20.20 11.60 -3.93
C ILE A 347 -20.63 10.12 -3.81
N ARG A 348 -19.67 9.20 -3.86
CA ARG A 348 -19.95 7.76 -3.78
C ARG A 348 -20.48 7.33 -2.41
N TYR A 349 -20.04 7.98 -1.34
CA TYR A 349 -20.58 7.74 -0.01
C TYR A 349 -22.05 8.17 0.08
N ILE A 350 -22.38 9.38 -0.38
CA ILE A 350 -23.77 9.89 -0.39
C ILE A 350 -24.66 9.00 -1.27
N GLU A 351 -24.20 8.64 -2.46
CA GLU A 351 -24.92 7.73 -3.35
C GLU A 351 -25.25 6.39 -2.66
N ARG A 352 -24.28 5.79 -1.96
CA ARG A 352 -24.51 4.56 -1.20
C ARG A 352 -25.50 4.76 -0.06
N CYS A 353 -25.38 5.82 0.71
CA CYS A 353 -26.31 6.17 1.77
C CYS A 353 -27.74 6.29 1.25
N CYS A 354 -27.92 7.05 0.17
CA CYS A 354 -29.23 7.21 -0.47
C CYS A 354 -29.77 5.87 -0.98
N ARG A 355 -28.95 5.08 -1.68
CA ARG A 355 -29.35 3.77 -2.21
C ARG A 355 -29.81 2.84 -1.11
N HIS A 356 -29.05 2.70 -0.03
CA HIS A 356 -29.42 1.83 1.09
C HIS A 356 -30.65 2.31 1.82
N TYR A 357 -30.82 3.63 1.98
CA TYR A 357 -32.02 4.19 2.57
C TYR A 357 -33.25 3.91 1.70
N LEU A 358 -33.17 4.16 0.39
CA LEU A 358 -34.26 3.91 -0.55
C LEU A 358 -34.66 2.43 -0.60
N LEU A 359 -33.71 1.51 -0.48
CA LEU A 359 -34.00 0.06 -0.39
C LEU A 359 -34.79 -0.29 0.87
N GLN A 360 -34.60 0.42 1.99
CA GLN A 360 -35.37 0.18 3.22
C GLN A 360 -36.82 0.65 3.12
N VAL A 361 -37.09 1.70 2.35
CA VAL A 361 -38.43 2.24 2.15
C VAL A 361 -39.12 1.69 0.90
N ALA A 362 -38.46 0.84 0.13
CA ALA A 362 -39.02 0.21 -1.07
C ALA A 362 -40.24 -0.65 -0.75
N GLY A 363 -41.17 -0.74 -1.68
CA GLY A 363 -42.43 -1.51 -1.53
C GLY A 363 -43.57 -0.79 -0.81
N GLN A 364 -43.35 0.44 -0.35
CA GLN A 364 -44.40 1.28 0.20
C GLN A 364 -45.25 1.95 -0.90
N VAL A 365 -46.47 2.35 -0.57
CA VAL A 365 -47.34 3.03 -1.53
C VAL A 365 -46.85 4.45 -1.78
N LEU A 366 -46.59 4.79 -3.05
CA LEU A 366 -46.07 6.10 -3.47
C LEU A 366 -47.14 7.19 -3.44
N THR A 367 -47.61 7.55 -2.25
CA THR A 367 -48.46 8.75 -2.06
C THR A 367 -47.57 10.02 -2.09
N ARG A 368 -48.17 11.19 -2.34
CA ARG A 368 -47.41 12.46 -2.25
C ARG A 368 -46.84 12.66 -0.86
N GLU A 369 -47.66 12.41 0.16
CA GLU A 369 -47.27 12.54 1.56
C GLU A 369 -46.09 11.57 1.91
N PHE A 370 -46.13 10.34 1.43
CA PHE A 370 -45.04 9.40 1.61
C PHE A 370 -43.75 9.89 0.93
N MET A 371 -43.85 10.43 -0.30
CA MET A 371 -42.67 10.92 -1.01
C MET A 371 -42.04 12.11 -0.26
N ASP A 372 -42.87 13.02 0.27
CA ASP A 372 -42.41 14.23 0.99
C ASP A 372 -41.85 13.86 2.39
N GLU A 373 -42.54 13.01 3.17
CA GLU A 373 -42.19 12.71 4.56
C GLU A 373 -41.15 11.58 4.70
N ALA A 374 -41.28 10.54 3.88
CA ALA A 374 -40.45 9.34 4.02
C ALA A 374 -39.28 9.27 3.03
N ILE A 375 -39.24 10.13 1.99
CA ILE A 375 -38.14 10.14 1.02
C ILE A 375 -37.43 11.49 1.04
N GLU A 376 -38.13 12.60 0.73
CA GLU A 376 -37.50 13.91 0.55
C GLU A 376 -36.87 14.43 1.85
N LYS A 377 -37.67 14.53 2.92
CA LYS A 377 -37.21 15.10 4.19
C LYS A 377 -36.03 14.36 4.82
N PRO A 378 -36.02 13.02 4.91
CA PRO A 378 -34.87 12.29 5.48
C PRO A 378 -33.59 12.44 4.66
N ILE A 379 -33.71 12.40 3.31
CA ILE A 379 -32.54 12.59 2.44
C ILE A 379 -32.04 14.05 2.54
N ALA A 380 -32.96 15.05 2.47
CA ALA A 380 -32.59 16.44 2.63
C ALA A 380 -31.94 16.72 3.98
N ARG A 381 -32.45 16.12 5.06
CA ARG A 381 -31.83 16.23 6.39
C ARG A 381 -30.43 15.67 6.44
N MET A 382 -30.23 14.45 5.89
CA MET A 382 -28.90 13.83 5.80
C MET A 382 -27.93 14.72 5.01
N LEU A 383 -28.37 15.31 3.89
CA LEU A 383 -27.54 16.21 3.08
C LEU A 383 -27.24 17.51 3.81
N GLN A 384 -28.20 18.06 4.53
CA GLN A 384 -28.03 19.26 5.33
C GLN A 384 -27.00 19.03 6.46
N GLU A 385 -27.04 17.89 7.12
CA GLU A 385 -26.04 17.48 8.12
C GLU A 385 -24.62 17.42 7.51
N GLN A 386 -24.49 17.00 6.23
CA GLN A 386 -23.19 17.02 5.52
C GLN A 386 -22.73 18.43 5.15
N VAL A 387 -23.64 19.35 4.87
CA VAL A 387 -23.32 20.78 4.66
C VAL A 387 -22.85 21.41 5.97
N GLU A 388 -23.54 21.16 7.07
CA GLU A 388 -23.19 21.68 8.40
C GLU A 388 -21.84 21.10 8.89
N ALA A 389 -21.52 19.85 8.53
CA ALA A 389 -20.22 19.23 8.80
C ALA A 389 -19.10 19.76 7.88
N GLY A 390 -19.41 20.58 6.87
CA GLY A 390 -18.43 21.09 5.90
C GLY A 390 -17.97 20.06 4.87
N THR A 391 -18.63 18.91 4.76
CA THR A 391 -18.36 17.87 3.75
C THR A 391 -18.89 18.30 2.38
N LEU A 392 -20.04 18.96 2.36
CA LEU A 392 -20.65 19.56 1.17
C LEU A 392 -20.64 21.09 1.28
N LEU A 393 -20.52 21.75 0.15
CA LEU A 393 -20.76 23.21 0.02
C LEU A 393 -22.25 23.49 -0.17
N ASP A 394 -22.91 22.69 -1.01
CA ASP A 394 -24.32 22.84 -1.35
C ASP A 394 -24.91 21.56 -1.95
N TYR A 395 -26.23 21.45 -1.97
CA TYR A 395 -26.95 20.38 -2.64
C TYR A 395 -28.27 20.82 -3.21
N LYS A 396 -28.78 20.12 -4.21
CA LYS A 396 -30.14 20.30 -4.76
C LYS A 396 -30.78 18.93 -4.93
N LEU A 397 -31.90 18.72 -4.25
CA LEU A 397 -32.71 17.50 -4.33
C LEU A 397 -34.03 17.81 -5.02
N GLU A 398 -34.33 17.10 -6.08
CA GLU A 398 -35.60 17.19 -6.81
C GLU A 398 -36.22 15.79 -6.88
N ILE A 399 -37.51 15.71 -6.56
CA ILE A 399 -38.29 14.47 -6.68
C ILE A 399 -39.34 14.64 -7.77
N ASP A 400 -39.36 13.73 -8.71
CA ASP A 400 -40.36 13.71 -9.76
C ASP A 400 -41.72 13.21 -9.18
N ARG A 401 -42.71 14.08 -9.22
CA ARG A 401 -44.04 13.82 -8.68
C ARG A 401 -45.08 13.46 -9.76
N ASP A 402 -44.62 13.03 -10.96
CA ASP A 402 -45.53 12.64 -12.04
C ASP A 402 -46.45 11.48 -11.61
N ALA A 403 -47.76 11.69 -11.81
CA ALA A 403 -48.78 10.70 -11.46
C ALA A 403 -48.65 9.41 -12.26
N ASN A 404 -48.22 9.46 -13.52
CA ASN A 404 -48.08 8.30 -14.37
C ASN A 404 -46.91 7.43 -13.91
N LYS A 405 -45.80 8.02 -13.49
CA LYS A 405 -44.66 7.29 -12.93
C LYS A 405 -45.02 6.63 -11.60
N ARG A 406 -45.75 7.34 -10.73
CA ARG A 406 -46.23 6.77 -9.46
C ARG A 406 -47.18 5.59 -9.67
N MET A 407 -48.05 5.64 -10.67
CA MET A 407 -48.90 4.48 -11.04
C MET A 407 -48.07 3.26 -11.47
N GLN A 408 -46.89 3.49 -12.04
CA GLN A 408 -45.94 2.44 -12.44
C GLN A 408 -45.04 2.01 -11.29
N GLY A 409 -45.18 2.59 -10.09
CA GLY A 409 -44.32 2.31 -8.95
C GLY A 409 -42.91 2.93 -9.06
N ILE A 410 -42.74 3.95 -9.91
CA ILE A 410 -41.46 4.62 -10.16
C ILE A 410 -41.43 5.95 -9.38
N CYS A 411 -40.32 6.15 -8.64
CA CYS A 411 -39.98 7.40 -7.98
C CYS A 411 -38.57 7.83 -8.43
N ASP A 412 -38.50 8.83 -9.28
CA ASP A 412 -37.21 9.36 -9.75
C ASP A 412 -36.76 10.51 -8.83
N LEU A 413 -35.53 10.37 -8.33
CA LEU A 413 -34.84 11.40 -7.57
C LEU A 413 -33.67 11.93 -8.39
N LYS A 414 -33.55 13.24 -8.47
CA LYS A 414 -32.41 13.93 -9.03
C LYS A 414 -31.68 14.65 -7.89
N LEU A 415 -30.42 14.27 -7.70
CA LEU A 415 -29.56 14.85 -6.69
C LEU A 415 -28.35 15.49 -7.36
N GLU A 416 -28.20 16.80 -7.15
CA GLU A 416 -27.00 17.55 -7.52
C GLU A 416 -26.28 17.90 -6.21
N ILE A 417 -25.01 17.58 -6.11
CA ILE A 417 -24.20 17.83 -4.91
C ILE A 417 -22.89 18.53 -5.27
N MET A 418 -22.49 19.45 -4.43
CA MET A 418 -21.24 20.18 -4.54
C MET A 418 -20.34 19.83 -3.36
N PRO A 419 -19.41 18.87 -3.50
CA PRO A 419 -18.51 18.49 -2.43
C PRO A 419 -17.48 19.59 -2.15
N THR A 420 -17.00 19.65 -0.91
CA THR A 420 -15.86 20.50 -0.54
C THR A 420 -14.59 19.96 -1.17
N GLY A 421 -13.85 20.82 -1.87
CA GLY A 421 -12.56 20.45 -2.47
C GLY A 421 -11.38 20.65 -1.50
N PRO A 422 -10.29 19.90 -1.65
CA PRO A 422 -9.06 20.13 -0.89
C PRO A 422 -8.39 21.43 -1.34
N GLY A 423 -7.63 22.06 -0.43
CA GLY A 423 -6.78 23.20 -0.76
C GLY A 423 -5.55 22.74 -1.56
N GLU A 424 -5.55 22.95 -2.88
CA GLU A 424 -4.46 22.51 -3.77
C GLU A 424 -3.36 23.57 -3.93
N SER A 425 -3.72 24.86 -3.89
CA SER A 425 -2.75 25.94 -3.96
C SER A 425 -3.13 27.13 -3.08
N PHE A 426 -2.15 27.72 -2.43
CA PHE A 426 -2.32 28.91 -1.62
C PHE A 426 -1.50 30.05 -2.26
N ARG A 427 -2.15 31.18 -2.55
CA ARG A 427 -1.49 32.35 -3.09
C ARG A 427 -1.40 33.40 -2.00
N LEU A 428 -0.18 33.69 -1.56
CA LEU A 428 0.11 34.76 -0.61
C LEU A 428 0.61 35.99 -1.38
N LYS A 429 -0.12 37.09 -1.28
CA LYS A 429 0.32 38.38 -1.76
C LYS A 429 0.71 39.23 -0.54
N ILE A 430 1.98 39.59 -0.44
CA ILE A 430 2.48 40.48 0.61
C ILE A 430 2.70 41.84 -0.03
N ASP A 431 1.82 42.79 0.30
CA ASP A 431 2.02 44.17 -0.08
C ASP A 431 2.87 44.83 1.02
N THR A 432 4.09 45.27 0.68
CA THR A 432 4.89 46.08 1.57
C THR A 432 4.37 47.52 1.53
N PRO A 433 3.96 48.14 2.66
CA PRO A 433 3.58 49.53 2.66
C PRO A 433 4.77 50.37 2.19
N GLU A 434 4.50 51.31 1.28
CA GLU A 434 5.50 52.27 0.80
C GLU A 434 5.92 53.22 1.94
N PHE A 435 6.73 52.75 2.86
CA PHE A 435 7.33 53.62 3.90
C PHE A 435 8.36 54.62 3.33
N ALA A 436 8.68 54.54 2.05
CA ALA A 436 9.76 55.36 1.47
C ALA A 436 9.30 56.66 0.78
N SER A 437 8.00 56.90 0.58
CA SER A 437 7.57 58.07 -0.22
C SER A 437 7.29 59.35 0.57
N GLU A 438 6.98 59.29 1.85
CA GLU A 438 6.71 60.49 2.64
C GLU A 438 7.98 61.21 3.13
N GLY A 439 9.02 60.46 3.50
CA GLY A 439 10.30 61.06 3.90
C GLY A 439 11.05 61.73 2.74
N ALA A 440 10.90 61.21 1.52
CA ALA A 440 11.55 61.80 0.33
C ALA A 440 10.79 63.03 -0.16
N LYS A 441 9.49 63.12 0.00
CA LYS A 441 8.66 64.32 -0.35
C LYS A 441 8.91 65.48 0.62
N GLN A 442 9.13 65.22 1.91
CA GLN A 442 9.49 66.25 2.89
C GLN A 442 10.92 66.78 2.74
N ALA A 443 11.85 65.98 2.27
CA ALA A 443 13.20 66.39 1.99
C ALA A 443 13.33 67.26 0.72
N GLN A 444 12.41 67.17 -0.25
CA GLN A 444 12.38 68.01 -1.44
C GLN A 444 11.57 69.29 -1.26
N ALA A 445 10.70 69.40 -0.29
CA ALA A 445 9.89 70.61 0.00
C ALA A 445 10.61 71.59 0.95
N GLY A 446 11.80 71.22 1.49
CA GLY A 446 12.61 72.02 2.40
C GLY A 446 13.92 72.57 1.77
N ARG A 447 14.01 72.62 0.42
CA ARG A 447 15.11 73.31 -0.27
C ARG A 447 14.64 74.46 -1.11
#